data_ef7ff79e490c3936f7ab352a0bf3ead2
#
_entry.id   ef7ff79e490c3936f7ab352a0bf3ead2
#
_cell.length_a   1.000
_cell.length_b   1.000
_cell.length_c   1.000
_cell.angle_alpha   90.00
_cell.angle_beta   90.00
_cell.angle_gamma   90.00
#
_symmetry.space_group_name_H-M   'P 1'
#
loop_
_entity.id
_entity.type
_entity.pdbx_description
1 polymer ?
#
loop_
_entity_poly.entity_id
_entity_poly.type
_entity_poly.pdbx_seq_one_letter_code
_entity_poly.pdbx_strand_id
1 'polypeptide(L)'
;SDWSSDVCSSDLNGKLPEGVTAKDLVLAIIGKIGTAGGVGHVIEYQGEAFTDLSMEGRMTVCNMTIEGGARAGLVAPDDKTFAYLKGRPHAPKSAQWENAVAYWRTLKTDEGAVFDKEVELNAADIIPHVTWGTSPEDVLPITGKVPDPASYADAQRRAAAERALKYMGLTAGQK
;
A
#
# COMPACT_ATOMS: atom_id res chain seq x y z
N SER A 1 -21.46 4.24 -20.65
CA SER A 1 -20.66 3.35 -19.79
C SER A 1 -20.04 4.22 -18.71
N ASP A 2 -20.57 4.09 -17.51
CA ASP A 2 -20.05 4.74 -16.32
C ASP A 2 -18.66 4.18 -16.02
N TRP A 3 -17.65 5.01 -16.20
CA TRP A 3 -16.27 4.72 -15.79
C TRP A 3 -16.04 5.23 -14.36
N SER A 4 -17.04 5.13 -13.48
CA SER A 4 -16.79 5.30 -12.06
C SER A 4 -15.94 4.10 -11.60
N SER A 5 -14.65 4.31 -11.51
CA SER A 5 -13.77 3.37 -10.80
C SER A 5 -14.13 3.51 -9.34
N ASP A 6 -14.57 2.43 -8.72
CA ASP A 6 -14.72 2.41 -7.27
C ASP A 6 -13.38 2.79 -6.63
N VAL A 7 -13.41 3.70 -5.68
CA VAL A 7 -12.20 4.21 -4.99
C VAL A 7 -12.17 3.67 -3.58
N CYS A 8 -11.04 3.05 -3.23
CA CYS A 8 -10.76 2.63 -1.87
C CYS A 8 -9.76 3.62 -1.25
N SER A 9 -10.05 4.12 -0.06
CA SER A 9 -9.09 4.90 0.72
C SER A 9 -8.28 3.99 1.65
N SER A 10 -6.99 4.24 1.74
CA SER A 10 -6.14 3.70 2.80
C SER A 10 -5.55 4.85 3.59
N ASP A 11 -6.05 5.07 4.79
CA ASP A 11 -5.63 6.15 5.68
C ASP A 11 -4.70 5.61 6.77
N LEU A 12 -3.48 6.16 6.81
CA LEU A 12 -2.49 5.83 7.83
C LEU A 12 -2.08 7.07 8.61
N ASN A 13 -2.59 7.14 9.81
CA ASN A 13 -2.28 8.22 10.74
C ASN A 13 -1.04 7.91 11.58
N GLY A 14 -0.29 8.98 11.91
CA GLY A 14 0.95 8.90 12.67
C GLY A 14 2.18 8.58 11.83
N LYS A 15 3.32 8.44 12.52
CA LYS A 15 4.63 8.21 11.90
C LYS A 15 5.04 6.76 11.94
N LEU A 16 5.67 6.31 10.87
CA LEU A 16 6.30 4.99 10.84
C LEU A 16 7.43 4.92 11.87
N PRO A 17 7.53 3.81 12.63
CA PRO A 17 8.66 3.57 13.52
C PRO A 17 9.99 3.50 12.76
N GLU A 18 11.10 3.74 13.48
CA GLU A 18 12.43 3.58 12.91
C GLU A 18 12.64 2.15 12.39
N GLY A 19 13.24 2.04 11.21
CA GLY A 19 13.49 0.75 10.55
C GLY A 19 12.32 0.20 9.73
N VAL A 20 11.14 0.81 9.81
CA VAL A 20 9.98 0.47 8.98
C VAL A 20 10.07 1.21 7.64
N THR A 21 9.89 0.49 6.56
CA THR A 21 9.97 1.01 5.19
C THR A 21 8.60 1.11 4.52
N ALA A 22 8.55 1.78 3.36
CA ALA A 22 7.34 1.83 2.53
C ALA A 22 6.86 0.42 2.11
N LYS A 23 7.78 -0.54 1.98
CA LYS A 23 7.44 -1.93 1.66
C LYS A 23 6.73 -2.62 2.82
N ASP A 24 7.17 -2.41 4.05
CA ASP A 24 6.50 -2.94 5.24
C ASP A 24 5.07 -2.41 5.35
N LEU A 25 4.93 -1.11 5.07
CA LEU A 25 3.64 -0.43 5.08
C LEU A 25 2.66 -1.04 4.08
N VAL A 26 3.06 -1.18 2.81
CA VAL A 26 2.17 -1.76 1.80
C VAL A 26 1.92 -3.24 2.03
N LEU A 27 2.90 -4.00 2.56
CA LEU A 27 2.70 -5.40 2.96
C LEU A 27 1.70 -5.53 4.11
N ALA A 28 1.73 -4.62 5.09
CA ALA A 28 0.74 -4.58 6.16
C ALA A 28 -0.69 -4.35 5.61
N ILE A 29 -0.83 -3.45 4.62
CA ILE A 29 -2.10 -3.22 3.95
C ILE A 29 -2.56 -4.48 3.21
N ILE A 30 -1.69 -5.07 2.37
CA ILE A 30 -2.01 -6.30 1.62
C ILE A 30 -2.37 -7.45 2.57
N GLY A 31 -1.62 -7.61 3.66
CA GLY A 31 -1.94 -8.61 4.68
C GLY A 31 -3.32 -8.42 5.31
N LYS A 32 -3.79 -7.16 5.43
CA LYS A 32 -5.11 -6.83 5.97
C LYS A 32 -6.23 -7.05 4.96
N ILE A 33 -6.04 -6.65 3.69
CA ILE A 33 -7.10 -6.72 2.68
C ILE A 33 -7.07 -8.00 1.83
N GLY A 34 -5.96 -8.73 1.84
CA GLY A 34 -5.70 -9.86 0.95
C GLY A 34 -5.40 -9.45 -0.50
N THR A 35 -5.00 -10.41 -1.32
CA THR A 35 -4.67 -10.19 -2.75
C THR A 35 -5.87 -9.86 -3.63
N ALA A 36 -7.08 -9.99 -3.12
CA ALA A 36 -8.31 -9.67 -3.82
C ALA A 36 -9.06 -8.46 -3.24
N GLY A 37 -8.57 -7.86 -2.15
CA GLY A 37 -9.28 -6.78 -1.44
C GLY A 37 -9.50 -5.53 -2.27
N GLY A 38 -8.57 -5.22 -3.17
CA GLY A 38 -8.63 -4.07 -4.07
C GLY A 38 -9.24 -4.34 -5.44
N VAL A 39 -9.75 -5.55 -5.69
CA VAL A 39 -10.31 -5.91 -7.01
C VAL A 39 -11.44 -4.95 -7.40
N GLY A 40 -11.34 -4.41 -8.60
CA GLY A 40 -12.29 -3.45 -9.14
C GLY A 40 -12.01 -1.98 -8.77
N HIS A 41 -11.12 -1.72 -7.80
CA HIS A 41 -10.88 -0.41 -7.23
C HIS A 41 -9.55 0.20 -7.69
N VAL A 42 -9.45 1.51 -7.52
CA VAL A 42 -8.21 2.26 -7.41
C VAL A 42 -8.02 2.59 -5.92
N ILE A 43 -6.81 2.51 -5.39
CA ILE A 43 -6.54 2.84 -3.98
C ILE A 43 -5.89 4.21 -3.89
N GLU A 44 -6.50 5.12 -3.15
CA GLU A 44 -5.88 6.38 -2.75
C GLU A 44 -5.25 6.22 -1.37
N TYR A 45 -3.98 6.56 -1.27
CA TYR A 45 -3.22 6.50 -0.03
C TYR A 45 -3.13 7.87 0.63
N GLN A 46 -3.66 7.98 1.84
CA GLN A 46 -3.77 9.23 2.60
C GLN A 46 -3.16 9.09 3.99
N GLY A 47 -3.02 10.22 4.68
CA GLY A 47 -2.52 10.28 6.04
C GLY A 47 -1.04 10.69 6.15
N GLU A 48 -0.62 10.95 7.41
CA GLU A 48 0.71 11.47 7.72
C GLU A 48 1.82 10.53 7.25
N ALA A 49 1.64 9.22 7.42
CA ALA A 49 2.64 8.23 7.03
C ALA A 49 2.98 8.30 5.53
N PHE A 50 1.98 8.45 4.66
CA PHE A 50 2.23 8.57 3.22
C PHE A 50 2.81 9.93 2.82
N THR A 51 2.38 10.99 3.49
CA THR A 51 2.93 12.33 3.29
C THR A 51 4.40 12.39 3.66
N ASP A 52 4.81 11.68 4.70
CA ASP A 52 6.20 11.63 5.18
C ASP A 52 7.12 10.77 4.28
N LEU A 53 6.58 9.82 3.50
CA LEU A 53 7.38 9.01 2.58
C LEU A 53 8.16 9.87 1.57
N SER A 54 9.34 9.40 1.18
CA SER A 54 10.04 9.89 -0.01
C SER A 54 9.24 9.58 -1.28
N MET A 55 9.60 10.20 -2.40
CA MET A 55 8.95 9.90 -3.68
C MET A 55 9.16 8.44 -4.10
N GLU A 56 10.32 7.87 -3.82
CA GLU A 56 10.63 6.45 -4.04
C GLU A 56 9.75 5.55 -3.18
N GLY A 57 9.50 5.94 -1.92
CA GLY A 57 8.58 5.24 -1.03
C GLY A 57 7.14 5.27 -1.54
N ARG A 58 6.66 6.44 -2.00
CA ARG A 58 5.32 6.57 -2.62
C ARG A 58 5.20 5.72 -3.88
N MET A 59 6.24 5.71 -4.74
CA MET A 59 6.27 4.86 -5.92
C MET A 59 6.24 3.37 -5.55
N THR A 60 6.94 2.95 -4.50
CA THR A 60 6.89 1.57 -4.00
C THR A 60 5.47 1.17 -3.60
N VAL A 61 4.77 2.00 -2.84
CA VAL A 61 3.38 1.73 -2.43
C VAL A 61 2.46 1.64 -3.64
N CYS A 62 2.51 2.62 -4.55
CA CYS A 62 1.68 2.62 -5.75
C CYS A 62 1.96 1.41 -6.65
N ASN A 63 3.22 1.01 -6.82
CA ASN A 63 3.59 -0.16 -7.62
C ASN A 63 3.05 -1.47 -7.03
N MET A 64 3.12 -1.62 -5.72
CA MET A 64 2.65 -2.83 -5.03
C MET A 64 1.13 -2.89 -4.84
N THR A 65 0.40 -1.84 -5.19
CA THR A 65 -1.07 -1.81 -5.10
C THR A 65 -1.72 -2.92 -5.94
N ILE A 66 -1.12 -3.28 -7.07
CA ILE A 66 -1.57 -4.38 -7.93
C ILE A 66 -1.57 -5.72 -7.19
N GLU A 67 -0.64 -5.93 -6.27
CA GLU A 67 -0.55 -7.15 -5.46
C GLU A 67 -1.70 -7.29 -4.45
N GLY A 68 -2.36 -6.19 -4.10
CA GLY A 68 -3.65 -6.18 -3.39
C GLY A 68 -4.87 -6.33 -4.30
N GLY A 69 -4.66 -6.56 -5.61
CA GLY A 69 -5.72 -6.76 -6.60
C GLY A 69 -6.28 -5.48 -7.21
N ALA A 70 -5.81 -4.31 -6.81
CA ALA A 70 -6.31 -3.04 -7.32
C ALA A 70 -5.77 -2.71 -8.71
N ARG A 71 -6.45 -1.81 -9.42
CA ARG A 71 -6.08 -1.36 -10.78
C ARG A 71 -4.94 -0.35 -10.77
N ALA A 72 -4.87 0.49 -9.74
CA ALA A 72 -3.85 1.51 -9.57
C ALA A 72 -3.79 1.97 -8.11
N GLY A 73 -2.68 2.62 -7.75
CA GLY A 73 -2.49 3.32 -6.49
C GLY A 73 -2.16 4.78 -6.73
N LEU A 74 -2.67 5.66 -5.88
CA LEU A 74 -2.52 7.11 -5.97
C LEU A 74 -2.04 7.67 -4.63
N VAL A 75 -1.20 8.69 -4.70
CA VAL A 75 -0.88 9.61 -3.59
C VAL A 75 -1.08 11.02 -4.13
N ALA A 76 -1.87 11.83 -3.45
CA ALA A 76 -2.10 13.22 -3.87
C ALA A 76 -0.77 14.00 -3.99
N PRO A 77 -0.57 14.79 -5.04
CA PRO A 77 0.65 15.57 -5.21
C PRO A 77 0.74 16.68 -4.17
N ASP A 78 1.93 16.86 -3.60
CA ASP A 78 2.26 17.85 -2.60
C ASP A 78 3.59 18.55 -2.90
N ASP A 79 4.06 19.40 -1.98
CA ASP A 79 5.31 20.14 -2.16
C ASP A 79 6.53 19.22 -2.34
N LYS A 80 6.51 18.03 -1.76
CA LYS A 80 7.57 17.01 -1.96
C LYS A 80 7.56 16.50 -3.41
N THR A 81 6.38 16.27 -3.97
CA THR A 81 6.20 15.90 -5.39
C THR A 81 6.69 17.01 -6.31
N PHE A 82 6.34 18.26 -6.01
CA PHE A 82 6.76 19.41 -6.81
C PHE A 82 8.28 19.61 -6.74
N ALA A 83 8.87 19.51 -5.55
CA ALA A 83 10.33 19.59 -5.39
C ALA A 83 11.07 18.49 -6.18
N TYR A 84 10.52 17.26 -6.16
CA TYR A 84 11.07 16.14 -6.93
C TYR A 84 11.04 16.35 -8.45
N LEU A 85 9.99 16.99 -8.97
CA LEU A 85 9.82 17.24 -10.42
C LEU A 85 10.58 18.46 -10.91
N LYS A 86 10.78 19.46 -10.05
CA LYS A 86 11.38 20.75 -10.42
C LYS A 86 12.75 20.57 -11.06
N GLY A 87 12.91 21.13 -12.25
CA GLY A 87 14.19 21.12 -12.99
C GLY A 87 14.49 19.82 -13.74
N ARG A 88 13.63 18.82 -13.71
CA ARG A 88 13.81 17.61 -14.53
C ARG A 88 13.63 17.93 -16.02
N PRO A 89 14.28 17.17 -16.93
CA PRO A 89 14.33 17.50 -18.37
C PRO A 89 12.95 17.70 -19.00
N HIS A 90 11.96 16.91 -18.61
CA HIS A 90 10.60 16.93 -19.16
C HIS A 90 9.58 17.65 -18.28
N ALA A 91 10.00 18.23 -17.15
CA ALA A 91 9.12 19.05 -16.34
C ALA A 91 8.79 20.39 -17.03
N PRO A 92 7.58 20.94 -16.79
CA PRO A 92 7.24 22.28 -17.24
C PRO A 92 8.26 23.31 -16.77
N LYS A 93 8.45 24.39 -17.54
CA LYS A 93 9.44 25.44 -17.24
C LYS A 93 8.78 26.81 -17.18
N SER A 94 9.40 27.72 -16.42
CA SER A 94 8.97 29.13 -16.32
C SER A 94 7.47 29.24 -15.95
N ALA A 95 6.71 30.07 -16.67
CA ALA A 95 5.28 30.28 -16.41
C ALA A 95 4.44 28.99 -16.50
N GLN A 96 4.85 28.02 -17.31
CA GLN A 96 4.17 26.72 -17.38
C GLN A 96 4.36 25.91 -16.11
N TRP A 97 5.48 26.06 -15.44
CA TRP A 97 5.70 25.42 -14.13
C TRP A 97 4.74 25.96 -13.07
N GLU A 98 4.61 27.28 -12.98
CA GLU A 98 3.70 27.90 -12.00
C GLU A 98 2.23 27.48 -12.25
N ASN A 99 1.82 27.48 -13.50
CA ASN A 99 0.48 27.01 -13.88
C ASN A 99 0.26 25.53 -13.56
N ALA A 100 1.27 24.68 -13.81
CA ALA A 100 1.20 23.26 -13.51
C ALA A 100 1.09 23.01 -12.00
N VAL A 101 1.92 23.68 -11.18
CA VAL A 101 1.85 23.56 -9.72
C VAL A 101 0.51 24.05 -9.19
N ALA A 102 -0.01 25.17 -9.70
CA ALA A 102 -1.32 25.67 -9.31
C ALA A 102 -2.42 24.64 -9.60
N TYR A 103 -2.40 24.02 -10.78
CA TYR A 103 -3.33 22.96 -11.15
C TYR A 103 -3.12 21.70 -10.27
N TRP A 104 -1.90 21.23 -10.07
CA TRP A 104 -1.62 20.02 -9.30
C TRP A 104 -2.07 20.14 -7.84
N ARG A 105 -2.05 21.34 -7.27
CA ARG A 105 -2.57 21.60 -5.91
C ARG A 105 -4.08 21.40 -5.80
N THR A 106 -4.83 21.43 -6.91
CA THR A 106 -6.26 21.15 -6.92
C THR A 106 -6.60 19.66 -7.00
N LEU A 107 -5.58 18.78 -7.17
CA LEU A 107 -5.77 17.33 -7.31
C LEU A 107 -5.85 16.59 -5.97
N LYS A 108 -5.98 17.31 -4.87
CA LYS A 108 -6.29 16.70 -3.57
C LYS A 108 -7.74 16.26 -3.55
N THR A 109 -8.00 15.18 -2.84
CA THR A 109 -9.36 14.74 -2.55
C THR A 109 -10.14 15.84 -1.84
N ASP A 110 -11.37 16.04 -2.24
CA ASP A 110 -12.26 17.04 -1.66
C ASP A 110 -12.60 16.69 -0.20
N GLU A 111 -12.80 17.72 0.61
CA GLU A 111 -13.25 17.52 1.99
C GLU A 111 -14.64 16.86 1.99
N GLY A 112 -14.78 15.78 2.76
CA GLY A 112 -16.02 15.02 2.83
C GLY A 112 -16.27 14.07 1.65
N ALA A 113 -15.25 13.80 0.83
CA ALA A 113 -15.36 12.76 -0.21
C ALA A 113 -15.73 11.41 0.42
N VAL A 114 -16.59 10.68 -0.26
CA VAL A 114 -17.04 9.35 0.17
C VAL A 114 -16.34 8.31 -0.68
N PHE A 115 -15.73 7.34 -0.01
CA PHE A 115 -15.07 6.21 -0.65
C PHE A 115 -15.95 4.96 -0.58
N ASP A 116 -15.83 4.08 -1.58
CA ASP A 116 -16.58 2.82 -1.59
C ASP A 116 -16.09 1.85 -0.51
N LYS A 117 -14.79 1.93 -0.18
CA LYS A 117 -14.16 1.19 0.91
C LYS A 117 -13.11 2.04 1.58
N GLU A 118 -12.97 1.85 2.87
CA GLU A 118 -11.95 2.52 3.67
C GLU A 118 -11.15 1.50 4.47
N VAL A 119 -9.84 1.68 4.52
CA VAL A 119 -8.91 0.85 5.29
C VAL A 119 -8.07 1.76 6.16
N GLU A 120 -8.32 1.73 7.45
CA GLU A 120 -7.56 2.50 8.43
C GLU A 120 -6.51 1.63 9.11
N LEU A 121 -5.32 2.16 9.27
CA LEU A 121 -4.22 1.58 10.04
C LEU A 121 -3.53 2.68 10.84
N ASN A 122 -3.01 2.33 12.00
CA ASN A 122 -2.13 3.23 12.75
C ASN A 122 -0.68 2.93 12.34
N ALA A 123 0.00 3.94 11.81
CA ALA A 123 1.37 3.80 11.35
C ALA A 123 2.33 3.37 12.47
N ALA A 124 2.08 3.78 13.72
CA ALA A 124 2.90 3.42 14.87
C ALA A 124 2.86 1.92 15.21
N ASP A 125 1.81 1.21 14.78
CA ASP A 125 1.66 -0.22 15.04
C ASP A 125 2.31 -1.09 13.95
N ILE A 126 2.78 -0.47 12.86
CA ILE A 126 3.45 -1.19 11.78
C ILE A 126 4.90 -1.46 12.18
N ILE A 127 5.27 -2.71 12.15
CA ILE A 127 6.66 -3.16 12.37
C ILE A 127 7.18 -3.82 11.10
N PRO A 128 8.49 -4.07 10.97
CA PRO A 128 9.01 -4.77 9.79
C PRO A 128 8.29 -6.07 9.50
N HIS A 129 7.97 -6.32 8.24
CA HIS A 129 7.21 -7.46 7.77
C HIS A 129 8.05 -8.40 6.91
N VAL A 130 7.72 -9.67 6.96
CA VAL A 130 8.30 -10.72 6.11
C VAL A 130 7.20 -11.56 5.49
N THR A 131 7.44 -12.10 4.31
CA THR A 131 6.56 -13.10 3.68
C THR A 131 7.05 -14.49 4.04
N TRP A 132 6.13 -15.35 4.48
CA TRP A 132 6.39 -16.75 4.84
C TRP A 132 5.97 -17.73 3.76
N GLY A 133 5.28 -17.25 2.72
CA GLY A 133 4.73 -18.08 1.66
C GLY A 133 5.04 -17.56 0.26
N THR A 134 4.19 -17.94 -0.68
CA THR A 134 4.35 -17.66 -2.11
C THR A 134 3.43 -16.56 -2.63
N SER A 135 2.63 -15.95 -1.75
CA SER A 135 1.73 -14.84 -2.04
C SER A 135 2.09 -13.62 -1.19
N PRO A 136 1.96 -12.38 -1.66
CA PRO A 136 2.19 -11.18 -0.84
C PRO A 136 1.21 -11.04 0.35
N GLU A 137 0.08 -11.75 0.34
CA GLU A 137 -0.79 -11.85 1.53
C GLU A 137 -0.27 -12.84 2.58
N ASP A 138 0.70 -13.70 2.22
CA ASP A 138 1.38 -14.60 3.15
C ASP A 138 2.42 -13.83 3.96
N VAL A 139 2.01 -12.77 4.62
CA VAL A 139 2.85 -11.80 5.32
C VAL A 139 2.58 -11.87 6.82
N LEU A 140 3.61 -11.60 7.59
CA LEU A 140 3.52 -11.44 9.03
C LEU A 140 4.59 -10.46 9.55
N PRO A 141 4.37 -9.88 10.73
CA PRO A 141 5.39 -9.11 11.41
C PRO A 141 6.62 -9.97 11.70
N ILE A 142 7.82 -9.38 11.62
CA ILE A 142 9.09 -10.09 11.87
C ILE A 142 9.16 -10.75 13.25
N THR A 143 8.37 -10.28 14.20
CA THR A 143 8.22 -10.87 15.55
C THR A 143 7.23 -12.03 15.58
N GLY A 144 6.52 -12.26 14.48
CA GLY A 144 5.52 -13.32 14.36
C GLY A 144 6.12 -14.72 14.23
N LYS A 145 5.23 -15.68 14.06
CA LYS A 145 5.59 -17.07 13.80
C LYS A 145 4.86 -17.54 12.56
N VAL A 146 5.51 -18.41 11.82
CA VAL A 146 4.93 -19.08 10.65
C VAL A 146 3.60 -19.74 11.05
N PRO A 147 2.48 -19.41 10.36
CA PRO A 147 1.16 -19.93 10.73
C PRO A 147 1.08 -21.45 10.62
N ASP A 148 0.24 -22.05 11.46
CA ASP A 148 -0.14 -23.45 11.28
C ASP A 148 -1.25 -23.54 10.22
N PRO A 149 -1.06 -24.29 9.12
CA PRO A 149 -2.10 -24.48 8.12
C PRO A 149 -3.41 -25.03 8.70
N ALA A 150 -3.35 -25.83 9.75
CA ALA A 150 -4.52 -26.37 10.41
C ALA A 150 -5.42 -25.30 11.07
N SER A 151 -4.88 -24.10 11.32
CA SER A 151 -5.66 -22.98 11.87
C SER A 151 -6.62 -22.33 10.86
N TYR A 152 -6.44 -22.55 9.56
CA TYR A 152 -7.32 -22.00 8.54
C TYR A 152 -8.61 -22.84 8.43
N ALA A 153 -9.76 -22.19 8.58
CA ALA A 153 -11.07 -22.83 8.42
C ALA A 153 -11.33 -23.24 6.96
N ASP A 154 -10.90 -22.41 6.01
CA ASP A 154 -11.07 -22.67 4.59
C ASP A 154 -10.09 -23.74 4.10
N ALA A 155 -10.63 -24.80 3.48
CA ALA A 155 -9.84 -25.93 3.01
C ALA A 155 -8.88 -25.61 1.87
N GLN A 156 -9.25 -24.66 0.99
CA GLN A 156 -8.38 -24.24 -0.11
C GLN A 156 -7.21 -23.41 0.42
N ARG A 157 -7.48 -22.50 1.35
CA ARG A 157 -6.45 -21.69 2.03
C ARG A 157 -5.49 -22.59 2.81
N ARG A 158 -6.01 -23.59 3.53
CA ARG A 158 -5.20 -24.59 4.25
C ARG A 158 -4.25 -25.33 3.31
N ALA A 159 -4.77 -25.90 2.24
CA ALA A 159 -3.96 -26.62 1.25
C ALA A 159 -2.95 -25.70 0.54
N ALA A 160 -3.28 -24.42 0.30
CA ALA A 160 -2.34 -23.45 -0.24
C ALA A 160 -1.19 -23.17 0.74
N ALA A 161 -1.50 -22.96 2.02
CA ALA A 161 -0.51 -22.76 3.07
C ALA A 161 0.43 -23.97 3.24
N GLU A 162 -0.09 -25.19 3.22
CA GLU A 162 0.73 -26.41 3.27
C GLU A 162 1.72 -26.48 2.11
N ARG A 163 1.25 -26.17 0.89
CA ARG A 163 2.14 -26.13 -0.30
C ARG A 163 3.18 -25.03 -0.20
N ALA A 164 2.79 -23.84 0.29
CA ALA A 164 3.68 -22.71 0.46
C ALA A 164 4.79 -23.03 1.48
N LEU A 165 4.45 -23.57 2.64
CA LEU A 165 5.43 -23.97 3.66
C LEU A 165 6.40 -25.04 3.11
N LYS A 166 5.88 -26.04 2.41
CA LYS A 166 6.73 -27.06 1.76
C LYS A 166 7.69 -26.45 0.75
N TYR A 167 7.22 -25.51 -0.07
CA TYR A 167 8.03 -24.83 -1.08
C TYR A 167 9.12 -23.96 -0.44
N MET A 168 8.75 -23.21 0.60
CA MET A 168 9.66 -22.32 1.32
C MET A 168 10.63 -23.04 2.27
N GLY A 169 10.41 -24.34 2.52
CA GLY A 169 11.20 -25.09 3.50
C GLY A 169 10.96 -24.66 4.95
N LEU A 170 9.78 -24.13 5.25
CA LEU A 170 9.40 -23.64 6.56
C LEU A 170 8.49 -24.64 7.30
N THR A 171 8.47 -24.53 8.62
CA THR A 171 7.59 -25.31 9.49
C THR A 171 6.66 -24.40 10.30
N ALA A 172 5.46 -24.90 10.59
CA ALA A 172 4.51 -24.18 11.43
C ALA A 172 5.13 -23.85 12.80
N GLY A 173 4.91 -22.62 13.28
CA GLY A 173 5.45 -22.12 14.54
C GLY A 173 6.91 -21.66 14.49
N GLN A 174 7.62 -21.81 13.39
CA GLN A 174 8.99 -21.29 13.20
C GLN A 174 8.99 -19.76 13.35
N LYS A 175 10.04 -19.21 13.98
CA LYS A 175 10.33 -17.76 14.09
C LYS A 175 11.22 -17.34 12.95
#